data_13439ff849fe959a4196057f02ca7c91
#
_entry.id   13439ff849fe959a4196057f02ca7c91
#
_cell.length_a   1.000
_cell.length_b   1.000
_cell.length_c   1.000
_cell.angle_alpha   90.00
_cell.angle_beta   90.00
_cell.angle_gamma   90.00
#
_symmetry.space_group_name_H-M   'P 1'
#
loop_
_entity.id
_entity.type
_entity.pdbx_description
1 polymer ?
#
loop_
_entity_poly.entity_id
_entity_poly.type
_entity_poly.pdbx_seq_one_letter_code
_entity_poly.pdbx_strand_id
1 'polypeptide(L)'
;MENKWKDSSAKAAIEKYKNVHEDIALRVYTSRLIGADSALVLHGGGNTSVKSRTLNKVNEEVDVLYVKGSGWDLDTLEPPGLPGVLLDHLIKLRELDSLTDEDMVNEQRTHLLDASSPNPSVETLLHAFLPHKFIDHSHA
;
A
#
# COMPACT_ATOMS: atom_id res chain seq x y z
N MET A 1 13.18 -19.54 -6.79
CA MET A 1 12.56 -18.28 -7.29
C MET A 1 13.62 -17.44 -7.96
N GLU A 2 13.32 -16.93 -9.13
CA GLU A 2 14.23 -16.07 -9.87
C GLU A 2 14.03 -14.61 -9.47
N ASN A 3 15.11 -13.87 -9.35
CA ASN A 3 15.02 -12.42 -9.12
C ASN A 3 14.64 -11.70 -10.41
N LYS A 4 13.43 -11.14 -10.46
CA LYS A 4 12.89 -10.47 -11.64
C LYS A 4 13.08 -8.96 -11.63
N TRP A 5 13.68 -8.41 -10.58
CA TRP A 5 14.00 -6.99 -10.51
C TRP A 5 14.96 -6.58 -11.62
N LYS A 6 14.66 -5.46 -12.28
CA LYS A 6 15.54 -4.83 -13.27
C LYS A 6 15.60 -3.33 -13.00
N ASP A 7 16.79 -2.79 -12.83
CA ASP A 7 16.98 -1.36 -12.58
C ASP A 7 16.36 -0.51 -13.69
N SER A 8 16.48 -0.92 -14.95
CA SER A 8 15.90 -0.19 -16.07
C SER A 8 14.38 -0.15 -16.01
N SER A 9 13.74 -1.24 -15.60
CA SER A 9 12.29 -1.30 -15.45
C SER A 9 11.80 -0.49 -14.26
N ALA A 10 12.56 -0.48 -13.17
CA ALA A 10 12.26 0.36 -12.01
C ALA A 10 12.32 1.85 -12.38
N LYS A 11 13.36 2.27 -13.10
CA LYS A 11 13.49 3.65 -13.60
C LYS A 11 12.36 4.01 -14.55
N ALA A 12 11.97 3.08 -15.43
CA ALA A 12 10.85 3.29 -16.35
C ALA A 12 9.53 3.48 -15.59
N ALA A 13 9.31 2.77 -14.50
CA ALA A 13 8.12 2.93 -13.66
C ALA A 13 8.08 4.31 -13.00
N ILE A 14 9.21 4.77 -12.47
CA ILE A 14 9.33 6.10 -11.88
C ILE A 14 9.00 7.18 -12.91
N GLU A 15 9.50 7.06 -14.13
CA GLU A 15 9.22 8.01 -15.21
C GLU A 15 7.76 7.94 -15.66
N LYS A 16 7.20 6.73 -15.79
CA LYS A 16 5.80 6.55 -16.18
C LYS A 16 4.84 7.18 -15.17
N TYR A 17 5.14 7.08 -13.89
CA TYR A 17 4.31 7.58 -12.80
C TYR A 17 4.93 8.81 -12.13
N LYS A 18 5.56 9.69 -12.91
CA LYS A 18 6.29 10.86 -12.39
C LYS A 18 5.42 11.86 -11.61
N ASN A 19 4.08 11.75 -11.73
CA ASN A 19 3.15 12.62 -11.01
C ASN A 19 2.87 12.15 -9.58
N VAL A 20 3.38 10.98 -9.19
CA VAL A 20 3.27 10.45 -7.83
C VAL A 20 4.66 10.32 -7.21
N HIS A 21 4.70 10.15 -5.89
CA HIS A 21 5.98 9.94 -5.19
C HIS A 21 6.69 8.70 -5.73
N GLU A 22 8.02 8.75 -5.81
CA GLU A 22 8.86 7.65 -6.28
C GLU A 22 8.56 6.34 -5.55
N ASP A 23 8.33 6.40 -4.22
CA ASP A 23 7.98 5.23 -3.43
C ASP A 23 6.73 4.52 -3.95
N ILE A 24 5.72 5.29 -4.37
CA ILE A 24 4.48 4.73 -4.94
C ILE A 24 4.77 4.06 -6.28
N ALA A 25 5.54 4.72 -7.14
CA ALA A 25 5.90 4.16 -8.45
C ALA A 25 6.66 2.83 -8.30
N LEU A 26 7.63 2.78 -7.39
CA LEU A 26 8.37 1.55 -7.10
C LEU A 26 7.48 0.47 -6.52
N ARG A 27 6.54 0.84 -5.63
CA ARG A 27 5.61 -0.15 -5.05
C ARG A 27 4.68 -0.73 -6.11
N VAL A 28 4.25 0.06 -7.07
CA VAL A 28 3.47 -0.43 -8.22
C VAL A 28 4.29 -1.42 -9.04
N TYR A 29 5.52 -1.07 -9.38
CA TYR A 29 6.40 -1.93 -10.14
C TYR A 29 6.63 -3.29 -9.48
N THR A 30 7.05 -3.28 -8.20
CA THR A 30 7.33 -4.53 -7.48
C THR A 30 6.06 -5.33 -7.21
N SER A 31 4.92 -4.68 -7.01
CA SER A 31 3.63 -5.37 -6.85
C SER A 31 3.25 -6.13 -8.10
N ARG A 32 3.46 -5.55 -9.28
CA ARG A 32 3.18 -6.23 -10.55
C ARG A 32 4.09 -7.44 -10.76
N LEU A 33 5.35 -7.38 -10.31
CA LEU A 33 6.25 -8.54 -10.35
C LEU A 33 5.71 -9.70 -9.52
N ILE A 34 5.22 -9.40 -8.32
CA ILE A 34 4.63 -10.41 -7.43
C ILE A 34 3.33 -10.94 -8.03
N GLY A 35 2.48 -10.06 -8.51
CA GLY A 35 1.18 -10.43 -9.09
C GLY A 35 1.28 -11.26 -10.35
N ALA A 36 2.37 -11.13 -11.09
CA ALA A 36 2.61 -11.92 -12.31
C ALA A 36 3.09 -13.35 -12.03
N ASP A 37 3.45 -13.66 -10.78
CA ASP A 37 3.94 -14.97 -10.39
C ASP A 37 2.82 -15.77 -9.71
N SER A 38 2.24 -16.73 -10.42
CA SER A 38 1.15 -17.56 -9.91
C SER A 38 1.54 -18.46 -8.73
N ALA A 39 2.83 -18.65 -8.49
CA ALA A 39 3.32 -19.37 -7.32
C ALA A 39 3.20 -18.53 -6.05
N LEU A 40 3.11 -17.19 -6.19
CA LEU A 40 3.00 -16.26 -5.07
C LEU A 40 1.56 -15.82 -4.81
N VAL A 41 0.83 -15.48 -5.87
CA VAL A 41 -0.56 -15.00 -5.74
C VAL A 41 -1.41 -15.48 -6.90
N LEU A 42 -2.70 -15.67 -6.64
CA LEU A 42 -3.73 -15.97 -7.64
C LEU A 42 -4.89 -14.99 -7.44
N HIS A 43 -5.47 -14.52 -8.54
CA HIS A 43 -6.75 -13.78 -8.61
C HIS A 43 -7.08 -12.91 -7.39
N GLY A 44 -6.57 -11.71 -7.34
CA GLY A 44 -6.89 -10.78 -6.26
C GLY A 44 -6.29 -11.13 -4.91
N GLY A 45 -5.58 -12.26 -4.80
CA GLY A 45 -4.89 -12.63 -3.57
C GLY A 45 -3.65 -11.79 -3.34
N GLY A 46 -3.20 -11.76 -2.08
CA GLY A 46 -2.03 -11.00 -1.70
C GLY A 46 -2.28 -9.49 -1.62
N ASN A 47 -1.39 -8.80 -0.95
CA ASN A 47 -1.38 -7.34 -0.91
C ASN A 47 0.01 -6.83 -0.59
N THR A 48 0.22 -5.56 -0.89
CA THR A 48 1.51 -4.90 -0.74
C THR A 48 1.32 -3.53 -0.14
N SER A 49 2.36 -3.02 0.50
CA SER A 49 2.35 -1.67 1.02
C SER A 49 3.72 -1.02 0.97
N VAL A 50 3.73 0.30 1.08
CA VAL A 50 4.94 1.09 1.27
C VAL A 50 4.64 2.23 2.25
N LYS A 51 5.55 2.45 3.18
CA LYS A 51 5.52 3.60 4.08
C LYS A 51 6.31 4.73 3.46
N SER A 52 5.74 5.92 3.45
CA SER A 52 6.37 7.09 2.85
C SER A 52 5.97 8.35 3.60
N ARG A 53 6.47 9.49 3.15
CA ARG A 53 6.11 10.80 3.65
C ARG A 53 5.58 11.67 2.53
N THR A 54 4.62 12.52 2.87
CA THR A 54 4.10 13.52 1.93
C THR A 54 3.66 14.77 2.70
N LEU A 55 3.46 15.84 1.96
CA LEU A 55 2.86 17.07 2.52
C LEU A 55 1.34 16.96 2.44
N ASN A 56 0.67 17.28 3.54
CA ASN A 56 -0.79 17.41 3.54
C ASN A 56 -1.20 18.78 2.97
N LYS A 57 -2.49 19.06 2.95
CA LYS A 57 -3.02 20.31 2.37
C LYS A 57 -2.65 21.57 3.13
N VAL A 58 -2.17 21.45 4.37
CA VAL A 58 -1.69 22.57 5.17
C VAL A 58 -0.16 22.59 5.27
N ASN A 59 0.51 21.90 4.32
CA ASN A 59 1.98 21.87 4.18
C ASN A 59 2.72 21.27 5.38
N GLU A 60 2.09 20.35 6.10
CA GLU A 60 2.75 19.57 7.14
C GLU A 60 3.19 18.24 6.58
N GLU A 61 4.40 17.80 6.94
CA GLU A 61 4.86 16.46 6.59
C GLU A 61 4.11 15.41 7.41
N VAL A 62 3.57 14.41 6.75
CA VAL A 62 2.87 13.30 7.41
C VAL A 62 3.41 11.97 6.92
N ASP A 63 3.49 11.01 7.83
CA ASP A 63 3.82 9.63 7.50
C ASP A 63 2.57 8.92 6.99
N VAL A 64 2.71 8.22 5.88
CA VAL A 64 1.58 7.58 5.18
C VAL A 64 1.91 6.13 4.88
N LEU A 65 0.93 5.27 5.10
CA LEU A 65 0.96 3.90 4.60
C LEU A 65 0.13 3.84 3.31
N TYR A 66 0.80 3.56 2.19
CA TYR A 66 0.11 3.25 0.94
C TYR A 66 -0.03 1.74 0.86
N VAL A 67 -1.25 1.25 0.83
CA VAL A 67 -1.54 -0.19 0.87
C VAL A 67 -2.55 -0.53 -0.22
N LYS A 68 -2.38 -1.69 -0.85
CA LYS A 68 -3.30 -2.12 -1.91
C LYS A 68 -4.75 -2.06 -1.42
N GLY A 69 -5.59 -1.46 -2.23
CA GLY A 69 -7.01 -1.31 -1.96
C GLY A 69 -7.87 -2.41 -2.56
N SER A 70 -9.12 -2.47 -2.11
CA SER A 70 -10.10 -3.41 -2.64
C SER A 70 -10.41 -3.10 -4.11
N GLY A 71 -10.68 -4.14 -4.89
CA GLY A 71 -11.01 -4.02 -6.30
C GLY A 71 -9.81 -3.98 -7.25
N TRP A 72 -8.60 -4.09 -6.74
CA TRP A 72 -7.37 -4.12 -7.53
C TRP A 72 -6.64 -5.45 -7.39
N ASP A 73 -6.08 -5.94 -8.50
CA ASP A 73 -5.20 -7.10 -8.52
C ASP A 73 -3.74 -6.61 -8.58
N LEU A 74 -2.81 -7.37 -7.99
CA LEU A 74 -1.40 -6.97 -7.97
C LEU A 74 -0.78 -6.91 -9.37
N ASP A 75 -1.15 -7.81 -10.27
CA ASP A 75 -0.57 -7.88 -11.62
C ASP A 75 -0.95 -6.70 -12.52
N THR A 76 -2.03 -5.99 -12.19
CA THR A 76 -2.51 -4.83 -12.93
C THR A 76 -2.52 -3.55 -12.09
N LEU A 77 -1.93 -3.58 -10.91
CA LEU A 77 -1.94 -2.45 -9.97
C LEU A 77 -1.40 -1.18 -10.61
N GLU A 78 -2.09 -0.07 -10.32
CA GLU A 78 -1.67 1.29 -10.67
C GLU A 78 -1.74 2.18 -9.43
N PRO A 79 -1.13 3.39 -9.43
CA PRO A 79 -1.11 4.25 -8.25
C PRO A 79 -2.46 4.47 -7.56
N PRO A 80 -3.60 4.67 -8.28
CA PRO A 80 -4.88 4.82 -7.60
C PRO A 80 -5.31 3.60 -6.77
N GLY A 81 -4.74 2.44 -7.04
CA GLY A 81 -5.00 1.21 -6.29
C GLY A 81 -4.23 1.11 -4.97
N LEU A 82 -3.45 2.13 -4.62
CA LEU A 82 -2.69 2.22 -3.37
C LEU A 82 -3.21 3.40 -2.53
N PRO A 83 -4.39 3.26 -1.89
CA PRO A 83 -4.87 4.31 -1.01
C PRO A 83 -3.86 4.60 0.10
N GLY A 84 -3.69 5.88 0.42
CA GLY A 84 -2.82 6.34 1.49
C GLY A 84 -3.61 6.57 2.78
N VAL A 85 -3.13 5.98 3.87
CA VAL A 85 -3.73 6.12 5.20
C VAL A 85 -2.71 6.73 6.15
N LEU A 86 -3.13 7.65 7.00
CA LEU A 86 -2.23 8.27 7.98
C LEU A 86 -1.65 7.22 8.92
N LEU A 87 -0.34 7.03 8.85
CA LEU A 87 0.35 5.94 9.55
C LEU A 87 0.32 6.11 11.07
N ASP A 88 0.54 7.33 11.56
CA ASP A 88 0.60 7.57 13.01
C ASP A 88 -0.70 7.18 13.70
N HIS A 89 -1.84 7.46 13.07
CA HIS A 89 -3.13 7.07 13.62
C HIS A 89 -3.29 5.54 13.66
N LEU A 90 -2.89 4.86 12.59
CA LEU A 90 -2.98 3.39 12.53
C LEU A 90 -2.13 2.75 13.63
N ILE A 91 -0.93 3.28 13.87
CA ILE A 91 -0.04 2.75 14.92
C ILE A 91 -0.67 2.91 16.30
N LYS A 92 -1.39 4.00 16.55
CA LYS A 92 -2.08 4.22 17.82
C LYS A 92 -3.17 3.18 18.10
N LEU A 93 -3.76 2.60 17.06
CA LEU A 93 -4.77 1.56 17.23
C LEU A 93 -4.22 0.29 17.88
N ARG A 94 -2.89 0.09 17.85
CA ARG A 94 -2.23 -1.03 18.54
C ARG A 94 -2.46 -0.99 20.06
N GLU A 95 -2.72 0.18 20.63
CA GLU A 95 -2.93 0.36 22.07
C GLU A 95 -4.30 -0.12 22.55
N LEU A 96 -5.23 -0.37 21.61
CA LEU A 96 -6.56 -0.83 21.94
C LEU A 96 -6.55 -2.32 22.32
N ASP A 97 -7.32 -2.70 23.34
CA ASP A 97 -7.48 -4.11 23.76
C ASP A 97 -8.25 -4.91 22.69
N SER A 98 -9.20 -4.26 22.03
CA SER A 98 -9.99 -4.88 20.99
C SER A 98 -10.51 -3.80 20.02
N LEU A 99 -10.82 -4.24 18.80
CA LEU A 99 -11.34 -3.36 17.77
C LEU A 99 -12.27 -4.19 16.88
N THR A 100 -13.53 -3.77 16.76
CA THR A 100 -14.47 -4.45 15.86
C THR A 100 -14.08 -4.20 14.41
N ASP A 101 -14.51 -5.10 13.51
CA ASP A 101 -14.24 -4.93 12.08
C ASP A 101 -14.84 -3.63 11.55
N GLU A 102 -16.03 -3.27 12.02
CA GLU A 102 -16.68 -2.02 11.61
C GLU A 102 -15.88 -0.80 12.04
N ASP A 103 -15.39 -0.77 13.28
CA ASP A 103 -14.58 0.32 13.78
C ASP A 103 -13.23 0.39 13.06
N MET A 104 -12.62 -0.76 12.75
CA MET A 104 -11.38 -0.82 12.01
C MET A 104 -11.54 -0.19 10.63
N VAL A 105 -12.58 -0.56 9.89
CA VAL A 105 -12.87 0.01 8.57
C VAL A 105 -13.09 1.51 8.67
N ASN A 106 -13.87 1.95 9.66
CA ASN A 106 -14.15 3.37 9.85
C ASN A 106 -12.86 4.15 10.17
N GLU A 107 -12.00 3.62 11.06
CA GLU A 107 -10.75 4.29 11.42
C GLU A 107 -9.79 4.41 10.22
N GLN A 108 -9.77 3.43 9.35
CA GLN A 108 -8.98 3.50 8.12
C GLN A 108 -9.56 4.53 7.16
N ARG A 109 -10.86 4.51 6.93
CA ARG A 109 -11.51 5.42 5.97
C ARG A 109 -11.49 6.87 6.40
N THR A 110 -11.65 7.14 7.69
CA THR A 110 -11.62 8.52 8.22
C THR A 110 -10.21 9.11 8.24
N HIS A 111 -9.19 8.31 7.98
CA HIS A 111 -7.79 8.73 7.93
C HIS A 111 -7.15 8.55 6.56
N LEU A 112 -7.96 8.35 5.52
CA LEU A 112 -7.49 8.39 4.14
C LEU A 112 -7.04 9.80 3.77
N LEU A 113 -5.93 9.90 3.02
CA LEU A 113 -5.49 11.17 2.44
C LEU A 113 -6.50 11.70 1.43
N ASP A 114 -7.13 10.82 0.68
CA ASP A 114 -8.13 11.14 -0.34
C ASP A 114 -9.38 10.31 -0.05
N ALA A 115 -10.47 10.98 0.29
CA ALA A 115 -11.73 10.34 0.65
C ALA A 115 -12.34 9.52 -0.50
N SER A 116 -11.95 9.78 -1.75
CA SER A 116 -12.41 9.05 -2.93
C SER A 116 -11.62 7.77 -3.20
N SER A 117 -10.55 7.52 -2.45
CA SER A 117 -9.72 6.32 -2.61
C SER A 117 -10.52 5.04 -2.34
N PRO A 118 -10.13 3.91 -2.95
CA PRO A 118 -10.72 2.61 -2.60
C PRO A 118 -10.47 2.27 -1.13
N ASN A 119 -11.26 1.35 -0.60
CA ASN A 119 -11.05 0.86 0.76
C ASN A 119 -9.68 0.21 0.89
N PRO A 120 -8.90 0.56 1.90
CA PRO A 120 -7.65 -0.15 2.16
C PRO A 120 -7.90 -1.63 2.43
N SER A 121 -6.88 -2.45 2.19
CA SER A 121 -6.94 -3.89 2.49
C SER A 121 -7.39 -4.15 3.93
N VAL A 122 -8.10 -5.25 4.16
CA VAL A 122 -8.46 -5.69 5.51
C VAL A 122 -7.23 -5.97 6.38
N GLU A 123 -6.06 -6.13 5.76
CA GLU A 123 -4.79 -6.40 6.45
C GLU A 123 -3.95 -5.14 6.69
N THR A 124 -4.53 -3.97 6.50
CA THR A 124 -3.83 -2.69 6.64
C THR A 124 -3.11 -2.55 7.98
N LEU A 125 -3.74 -2.97 9.10
CA LEU A 125 -3.11 -2.87 10.41
C LEU A 125 -1.86 -3.75 10.54
N LEU A 126 -1.86 -4.93 9.94
CA LEU A 126 -0.67 -5.78 9.90
C LEU A 126 0.50 -5.04 9.24
N HIS A 127 0.25 -4.42 8.08
CA HIS A 127 1.25 -3.62 7.40
C HIS A 127 1.70 -2.42 8.23
N ALA A 128 0.79 -1.75 8.91
CA ALA A 128 1.12 -0.58 9.73
C ALA A 128 2.01 -0.95 10.92
N PHE A 129 1.75 -2.11 11.56
CA PHE A 129 2.43 -2.50 12.78
C PHE A 129 3.81 -3.11 12.54
N LEU A 130 4.08 -3.65 11.36
CA LEU A 130 5.42 -4.13 11.02
C LEU A 130 6.32 -2.93 10.69
N PRO A 131 7.59 -2.95 11.14
CA PRO A 131 8.44 -1.75 11.04
C PRO A 131 9.09 -1.53 9.67
N HIS A 132 8.85 -2.40 8.71
CA HIS A 132 9.50 -2.34 7.40
C HIS A 132 8.81 -1.35 6.47
N LYS A 133 9.61 -0.68 5.63
CA LYS A 133 9.10 0.30 4.66
C LYS A 133 8.26 -0.37 3.57
N PHE A 134 8.76 -1.45 2.97
CA PHE A 134 8.07 -2.24 1.94
C PHE A 134 7.66 -3.57 2.54
N ILE A 135 6.37 -3.91 2.43
CA ILE A 135 5.83 -5.17 2.96
C ILE A 135 5.02 -5.87 1.88
N ASP A 136 5.35 -7.14 1.67
CA ASP A 136 4.66 -8.01 0.72
C ASP A 136 3.93 -9.10 1.48
N HIS A 137 2.64 -9.29 1.18
CA HIS A 137 1.85 -10.40 1.68
C HIS A 137 1.44 -11.26 0.49
N SER A 138 2.06 -12.42 0.37
CA SER A 138 1.74 -13.39 -0.68
C SER A 138 0.82 -14.48 -0.14
N HIS A 139 0.19 -15.21 -1.07
CA HIS A 139 -0.60 -16.40 -0.77
C HIS A 139 0.08 -17.64 -1.36
N ALA A 140 1.38 -17.72 -1.18
CA ALA A 140 2.20 -18.83 -1.69
C ALA A 140 1.87 -20.16 -1.04
#